data_90ce832be334804ee4466a0345c3e187
#
_entry.id   90ce832be334804ee4466a0345c3e187
#
_cell.length_a   1.000
_cell.length_b   1.000
_cell.length_c   1.000
_cell.angle_alpha   90.00
_cell.angle_beta   90.00
_cell.angle_gamma   90.00
#
_symmetry.space_group_name_H-M   'P 1'
#
loop_
_entity.id
_entity.type
_entity.pdbx_description
1 polymer ?
#
loop_
_entity_poly.entity_id
_entity_poly.type
_entity_poly.pdbx_seq_one_letter_code
_entity_poly.pdbx_strand_id
1 'polypeptide(L)'
;MTEQRSERLPRAQRREQILAAATTAFARAGFAATSLDDVAREAGISRMIVYRHFESKRDLYEQALVRFGDRIHAATLGDEISMKTLEAFIAAAAADPDGFRLLYRHAAREPEFRSIVDQVRQGMAEATYEQIAGHVADPAWRKWAADSIPPVLVETIMAWLDAGQPDPATVADRVQAVLRTIIEAAHQAPDPPPSR
;
A
#
# COMPACT_ATOMS: atom_id res chain seq x y z
N MET A 1 11.91 -32.99 -28.65
CA MET A 1 12.43 -32.13 -27.56
C MET A 1 12.62 -30.75 -28.13
N THR A 2 11.63 -29.90 -27.93
CA THR A 2 11.62 -28.50 -28.45
C THR A 2 12.21 -27.62 -27.34
N GLU A 3 13.46 -27.21 -27.49
CA GLU A 3 14.06 -26.16 -26.66
C GLU A 3 13.24 -24.89 -26.86
N GLN A 4 12.44 -24.52 -25.86
CA GLN A 4 11.85 -23.18 -25.78
C GLN A 4 12.99 -22.18 -25.62
N ARG A 5 13.36 -21.57 -26.73
CA ARG A 5 14.22 -20.40 -26.81
C ARG A 5 13.56 -19.31 -25.96
N SER A 6 14.03 -19.13 -24.72
CA SER A 6 13.61 -18.03 -23.86
C SER A 6 13.79 -16.73 -24.63
N GLU A 7 12.67 -16.15 -25.08
CA GLU A 7 12.64 -14.90 -25.81
C GLU A 7 13.37 -13.84 -25.00
N ARG A 8 14.37 -13.18 -25.60
CA ARG A 8 15.14 -12.13 -24.93
C ARG A 8 14.25 -10.92 -24.73
N LEU A 9 13.59 -10.85 -23.56
CA LEU A 9 12.82 -9.67 -23.18
C LEU A 9 13.72 -8.42 -23.19
N PRO A 10 13.20 -7.26 -23.66
CA PRO A 10 13.84 -5.97 -23.50
C PRO A 10 14.22 -5.71 -22.03
N ARG A 11 15.32 -4.96 -21.79
CA ARG A 11 15.85 -4.73 -20.45
C ARG A 11 14.81 -4.20 -19.47
N ALA A 12 13.98 -3.26 -19.91
CA ALA A 12 12.91 -2.69 -19.08
C ALA A 12 11.84 -3.73 -18.70
N GLN A 13 11.39 -4.55 -19.66
CA GLN A 13 10.40 -5.61 -19.39
C GLN A 13 10.97 -6.70 -18.48
N ARG A 14 12.25 -7.05 -18.65
CA ARG A 14 12.93 -8.00 -17.76
C ARG A 14 13.00 -7.45 -16.33
N ARG A 15 13.31 -6.16 -16.18
CA ARG A 15 13.36 -5.51 -14.88
C ARG A 15 12.00 -5.53 -14.19
N GLU A 16 10.94 -5.24 -14.92
CA GLU A 16 9.57 -5.28 -14.40
C GLU A 16 9.15 -6.70 -14.01
N GLN A 17 9.52 -7.72 -14.79
CA GLN A 17 9.30 -9.12 -14.44
C GLN A 17 10.00 -9.50 -13.12
N ILE A 18 11.25 -9.06 -12.92
CA ILE A 18 11.99 -9.33 -11.68
C ILE A 18 11.32 -8.62 -10.50
N LEU A 19 10.90 -7.35 -10.66
CA LEU A 19 10.22 -6.60 -9.62
C LEU A 19 8.88 -7.25 -9.21
N ALA A 20 8.10 -7.72 -10.17
CA ALA A 20 6.85 -8.42 -9.90
C ALA A 20 7.09 -9.72 -9.10
N ALA A 21 8.07 -10.54 -9.54
CA ALA A 21 8.44 -11.76 -8.85
C ALA A 21 9.02 -11.49 -7.44
N ALA A 22 9.81 -10.42 -7.29
CA ALA A 22 10.34 -10.00 -6.01
C ALA A 22 9.22 -9.57 -5.05
N THR A 23 8.24 -8.80 -5.54
CA THR A 23 7.06 -8.41 -4.76
C THR A 23 6.36 -9.63 -4.19
N THR A 24 6.04 -10.63 -5.02
CA THR A 24 5.40 -11.88 -4.58
C THR A 24 6.27 -12.67 -3.59
N ALA A 25 7.57 -12.84 -3.87
CA ALA A 25 8.46 -13.58 -2.99
C ALA A 25 8.61 -12.91 -1.61
N PHE A 26 8.79 -11.59 -1.58
CA PHE A 26 8.90 -10.81 -0.34
C PHE A 26 7.58 -10.71 0.42
N ALA A 27 6.45 -10.58 -0.27
CA ALA A 27 5.13 -10.56 0.37
C ALA A 27 4.80 -11.90 1.07
N ARG A 28 5.32 -13.01 0.54
CA ARG A 28 5.12 -14.35 1.12
C ARG A 28 5.96 -14.60 2.37
N ALA A 29 7.22 -14.18 2.39
CA ALA A 29 8.19 -14.57 3.43
C ALA A 29 8.86 -13.41 4.18
N GLY A 30 8.66 -12.16 3.75
CA GLY A 30 9.35 -10.98 4.28
C GLY A 30 10.77 -10.82 3.75
N PHE A 31 11.40 -9.68 4.11
CA PHE A 31 12.76 -9.36 3.63
C PHE A 31 13.80 -10.36 4.14
N ALA A 32 13.81 -10.65 5.44
CA ALA A 32 14.85 -11.47 6.06
C ALA A 32 14.89 -12.90 5.47
N ALA A 33 13.74 -13.54 5.33
CA ALA A 33 13.63 -14.95 4.92
C ALA A 33 13.69 -15.18 3.39
N THR A 34 13.58 -14.14 2.56
CA THR A 34 13.63 -14.26 1.10
C THR A 34 15.05 -14.10 0.59
N SER A 35 15.53 -15.00 -0.25
CA SER A 35 16.81 -14.91 -0.96
C SER A 35 16.63 -14.41 -2.41
N LEU A 36 17.72 -13.97 -3.04
CA LEU A 36 17.70 -13.67 -4.49
C LEU A 36 17.52 -14.92 -5.36
N ASP A 37 17.83 -16.11 -4.83
CA ASP A 37 17.53 -17.37 -5.52
C ASP A 37 16.01 -17.66 -5.51
N ASP A 38 15.30 -17.30 -4.44
CA ASP A 38 13.84 -17.41 -4.39
C ASP A 38 13.18 -16.47 -5.40
N VAL A 39 13.68 -15.23 -5.51
CA VAL A 39 13.21 -14.28 -6.53
C VAL A 39 13.52 -14.78 -7.94
N ALA A 40 14.71 -15.31 -8.19
CA ALA A 40 15.08 -15.86 -9.50
C ALA A 40 14.18 -17.04 -9.89
N ARG A 41 13.84 -17.91 -8.94
CA ARG A 41 12.93 -19.04 -9.12
C ARG A 41 11.51 -18.55 -9.43
N GLU A 42 11.01 -17.57 -8.68
CA GLU A 42 9.69 -16.96 -8.90
C GLU A 42 9.61 -16.30 -10.29
N ALA A 43 10.68 -15.63 -10.72
CA ALA A 43 10.76 -14.98 -12.03
C ALA A 43 11.03 -15.96 -13.19
N GLY A 44 11.36 -17.24 -12.93
CA GLY A 44 11.72 -18.21 -13.95
C GLY A 44 13.04 -17.89 -14.68
N ILE A 45 14.01 -17.27 -13.98
CA ILE A 45 15.29 -16.84 -14.54
C ILE A 45 16.48 -17.28 -13.66
N SER A 46 17.71 -17.12 -14.14
CA SER A 46 18.89 -17.37 -13.32
C SER A 46 19.18 -16.20 -12.38
N ARG A 47 19.78 -16.51 -11.21
CA ARG A 47 20.26 -15.51 -10.24
C ARG A 47 21.19 -14.47 -10.86
N MET A 48 22.03 -14.88 -11.84
CA MET A 48 22.92 -13.96 -12.56
C MET A 48 22.14 -12.85 -13.28
N ILE A 49 20.95 -13.17 -13.81
CA ILE A 49 20.08 -12.17 -14.46
C ILE A 49 19.56 -11.17 -13.44
N VAL A 50 19.20 -11.59 -12.22
CA VAL A 50 18.79 -10.69 -11.16
C VAL A 50 19.91 -9.68 -10.83
N TYR A 51 21.15 -10.15 -10.64
CA TYR A 51 22.30 -9.29 -10.36
C TYR A 51 22.68 -8.32 -11.49
N ARG A 52 22.26 -8.58 -12.73
CA ARG A 52 22.45 -7.62 -13.84
C ARG A 52 21.49 -6.41 -13.76
N HIS A 53 20.43 -6.53 -13.00
CA HIS A 53 19.37 -5.52 -12.90
C HIS A 53 19.32 -4.82 -11.55
N PHE A 54 19.81 -5.48 -10.49
CA PHE A 54 19.73 -4.99 -9.11
C PHE A 54 21.06 -5.26 -8.40
N GLU A 55 21.53 -4.26 -7.67
CA GLU A 55 22.84 -4.31 -7.00
C GLU A 55 22.84 -5.24 -5.79
N SER A 56 21.70 -5.33 -5.09
CA SER A 56 21.57 -6.13 -3.88
C SER A 56 20.12 -6.57 -3.65
N LYS A 57 19.90 -7.46 -2.67
CA LYS A 57 18.58 -7.82 -2.17
C LYS A 57 17.86 -6.59 -1.60
N ARG A 58 18.59 -5.71 -0.92
CA ARG A 58 18.06 -4.47 -0.36
C ARG A 58 17.57 -3.53 -1.48
N ASP A 59 18.40 -3.28 -2.47
CA ASP A 59 18.04 -2.47 -3.64
C ASP A 59 16.77 -3.00 -4.33
N LEU A 60 16.72 -4.32 -4.55
CA LEU A 60 15.53 -4.95 -5.14
C LEU A 60 14.27 -4.78 -4.29
N TYR A 61 14.39 -4.89 -2.96
CA TYR A 61 13.27 -4.71 -2.05
C TYR A 61 12.78 -3.27 -2.04
N GLU A 62 13.69 -2.29 -1.90
CA GLU A 62 13.36 -0.86 -1.95
C GLU A 62 12.67 -0.48 -3.26
N GLN A 63 13.15 -1.01 -4.39
CA GLN A 63 12.52 -0.75 -5.69
C GLN A 63 11.16 -1.46 -5.86
N ALA A 64 10.93 -2.59 -5.21
CA ALA A 64 9.61 -3.21 -5.16
C ALA A 64 8.61 -2.36 -4.35
N LEU A 65 9.05 -1.76 -3.24
CA LEU A 65 8.23 -0.82 -2.45
C LEU A 65 7.91 0.45 -3.25
N VAL A 66 8.92 1.05 -3.88
CA VAL A 66 8.75 2.27 -4.72
C VAL A 66 7.78 1.99 -5.86
N ARG A 67 7.93 0.86 -6.56
CA ARG A 67 7.05 0.46 -7.67
C ARG A 67 5.57 0.43 -7.26
N PHE A 68 5.27 -0.13 -6.09
CA PHE A 68 3.91 -0.15 -5.58
C PHE A 68 3.46 1.25 -5.14
N GLY A 69 4.32 2.00 -4.44
CA GLY A 69 4.06 3.38 -4.05
C GLY A 69 3.73 4.28 -5.24
N ASP A 70 4.49 4.18 -6.33
CA ASP A 70 4.26 4.93 -7.58
C ASP A 70 2.91 4.58 -8.22
N ARG A 71 2.50 3.29 -8.17
CA ARG A 71 1.18 2.86 -8.67
C ARG A 71 0.04 3.46 -7.85
N ILE A 72 0.15 3.42 -6.52
CA ILE A 72 -0.84 4.06 -5.64
C ILE A 72 -0.88 5.57 -5.92
N HIS A 73 0.27 6.21 -5.96
CA HIS A 73 0.36 7.65 -6.23
C HIS A 73 -0.29 7.99 -7.57
N ALA A 74 0.07 7.30 -8.65
CA ALA A 74 -0.52 7.52 -9.98
C ALA A 74 -2.04 7.28 -10.02
N ALA A 75 -2.54 6.29 -9.27
CA ALA A 75 -3.96 5.99 -9.20
C ALA A 75 -4.75 7.05 -8.39
N THR A 76 -4.11 7.69 -7.41
CA THR A 76 -4.73 8.64 -6.49
C THR A 76 -4.38 10.09 -6.78
N LEU A 77 -3.67 10.37 -7.88
CA LEU A 77 -3.35 11.73 -8.32
C LEU A 77 -4.65 12.52 -8.55
N GLY A 78 -4.84 13.60 -7.79
CA GLY A 78 -5.96 14.52 -7.88
C GLY A 78 -5.95 15.51 -6.72
N ASP A 79 -6.58 16.67 -6.91
CA ASP A 79 -6.58 17.76 -5.93
C ASP A 79 -7.49 17.50 -4.71
N GLU A 80 -8.35 16.47 -4.77
CA GLU A 80 -9.30 16.17 -3.69
C GLU A 80 -9.35 14.66 -3.37
N ILE A 81 -9.31 14.32 -2.09
CA ILE A 81 -9.67 12.98 -1.61
C ILE A 81 -11.19 12.83 -1.78
N SER A 82 -11.60 12.07 -2.76
CA SER A 82 -13.00 11.85 -3.13
C SER A 82 -13.33 10.36 -3.10
N MET A 83 -14.61 10.02 -3.30
CA MET A 83 -15.00 8.62 -3.50
C MET A 83 -14.22 7.97 -4.64
N LYS A 84 -13.94 8.71 -5.72
CA LYS A 84 -13.12 8.22 -6.85
C LYS A 84 -11.68 7.92 -6.42
N THR A 85 -11.09 8.74 -5.56
CA THR A 85 -9.74 8.51 -5.01
C THR A 85 -9.72 7.25 -4.15
N LEU A 86 -10.74 7.04 -3.33
CA LEU A 86 -10.90 5.83 -2.52
C LEU A 86 -11.07 4.58 -3.40
N GLU A 87 -11.94 4.65 -4.40
CA GLU A 87 -12.15 3.57 -5.38
C GLU A 87 -10.83 3.23 -6.12
N ALA A 88 -10.09 4.26 -6.56
CA ALA A 88 -8.81 4.08 -7.25
C ALA A 88 -7.75 3.45 -6.33
N PHE A 89 -7.69 3.85 -5.06
CA PHE A 89 -6.80 3.26 -4.06
C PHE A 89 -7.13 1.77 -3.81
N ILE A 90 -8.41 1.45 -3.65
CA ILE A 90 -8.88 0.06 -3.47
C ILE A 90 -8.59 -0.77 -4.74
N ALA A 91 -8.85 -0.22 -5.93
CA ALA A 91 -8.58 -0.90 -7.19
C ALA A 91 -7.08 -1.18 -7.39
N ALA A 92 -6.21 -0.24 -7.01
CA ALA A 92 -4.76 -0.44 -7.06
C ALA A 92 -4.29 -1.53 -6.06
N ALA A 93 -4.87 -1.56 -4.86
CA ALA A 93 -4.62 -2.62 -3.88
C ALA A 93 -5.11 -4.00 -4.36
N ALA A 94 -6.29 -4.04 -5.00
CA ALA A 94 -6.86 -5.26 -5.57
C ALA A 94 -6.05 -5.81 -6.76
N ALA A 95 -5.47 -4.90 -7.57
CA ALA A 95 -4.65 -5.26 -8.73
C ALA A 95 -3.25 -5.79 -8.33
N ASP A 96 -2.72 -5.39 -7.18
CA ASP A 96 -1.41 -5.85 -6.67
C ASP A 96 -1.48 -6.10 -5.15
N PRO A 97 -2.19 -7.16 -4.71
CA PRO A 97 -2.35 -7.46 -3.28
C PRO A 97 -1.02 -7.74 -2.58
N ASP A 98 -0.06 -8.33 -3.31
CA ASP A 98 1.28 -8.61 -2.79
C ASP A 98 2.07 -7.31 -2.57
N GLY A 99 1.99 -6.35 -3.49
CA GLY A 99 2.57 -5.02 -3.32
C GLY A 99 1.97 -4.28 -2.12
N PHE A 100 0.65 -4.37 -1.93
CA PHE A 100 -0.04 -3.79 -0.79
C PHE A 100 0.43 -4.41 0.54
N ARG A 101 0.50 -5.76 0.61
CA ARG A 101 1.02 -6.47 1.79
C ARG A 101 2.49 -6.16 2.05
N LEU A 102 3.29 -6.07 0.99
CA LEU A 102 4.71 -5.77 1.09
C LEU A 102 4.93 -4.41 1.75
N LEU A 103 4.27 -3.37 1.26
CA LEU A 103 4.40 -2.01 1.79
C LEU A 103 3.83 -1.89 3.21
N TYR A 104 2.57 -2.25 3.41
CA TYR A 104 1.87 -1.90 4.63
C TYR A 104 1.98 -2.94 5.76
N ARG A 105 2.32 -4.20 5.46
CA ARG A 105 2.45 -5.26 6.47
C ARG A 105 3.91 -5.65 6.72
N HIS A 106 4.70 -5.88 5.67
CA HIS A 106 6.08 -6.37 5.82
C HIS A 106 7.06 -5.22 6.08
N ALA A 107 7.13 -4.21 5.21
CA ALA A 107 8.07 -3.11 5.37
C ALA A 107 7.87 -2.34 6.69
N ALA A 108 6.63 -2.23 7.17
CA ALA A 108 6.31 -1.61 8.45
C ALA A 108 6.95 -2.31 9.67
N ARG A 109 7.26 -3.60 9.55
CA ARG A 109 7.86 -4.43 10.61
C ARG A 109 9.37 -4.57 10.50
N GLU A 110 9.93 -4.22 9.33
CA GLU A 110 11.37 -4.30 9.07
C GLU A 110 12.04 -2.97 9.46
N PRO A 111 12.93 -2.94 10.46
CA PRO A 111 13.54 -1.69 10.95
C PRO A 111 14.23 -0.87 9.86
N GLU A 112 14.83 -1.57 8.88
CA GLU A 112 15.57 -0.95 7.77
C GLU A 112 14.68 -0.16 6.79
N PHE A 113 13.39 -0.49 6.70
CA PHE A 113 12.44 0.09 5.73
C PHE A 113 11.31 0.86 6.39
N ARG A 114 11.26 0.90 7.72
CA ARG A 114 10.21 1.58 8.49
C ARG A 114 10.07 3.05 8.08
N SER A 115 11.19 3.74 7.85
CA SER A 115 11.17 5.16 7.45
C SER A 115 10.40 5.41 6.16
N ILE A 116 10.42 4.47 5.21
CA ILE A 116 9.65 4.57 3.95
C ILE A 116 8.16 4.54 4.25
N VAL A 117 7.74 3.59 5.10
CA VAL A 117 6.33 3.44 5.49
C VAL A 117 5.85 4.62 6.31
N ASP A 118 6.69 5.12 7.23
CA ASP A 118 6.37 6.28 8.07
C ASP A 118 6.18 7.54 7.22
N GLN A 119 7.00 7.76 6.19
CA GLN A 119 6.83 8.86 5.23
C GLN A 119 5.50 8.75 4.45
N VAL A 120 5.16 7.54 3.97
CA VAL A 120 3.88 7.31 3.28
C VAL A 120 2.70 7.61 4.21
N ARG A 121 2.75 7.10 5.45
CA ARG A 121 1.69 7.35 6.45
C ARG A 121 1.56 8.81 6.81
N GLN A 122 2.68 9.50 6.98
CA GLN A 122 2.69 10.93 7.25
C GLN A 122 2.05 11.73 6.11
N GLY A 123 2.43 11.46 4.86
CA GLY A 123 1.83 12.10 3.70
C GLY A 123 0.32 11.86 3.60
N MET A 124 -0.14 10.64 3.89
CA MET A 124 -1.57 10.33 3.95
C MET A 124 -2.29 11.09 5.07
N ALA A 125 -1.68 11.21 6.25
CA ALA A 125 -2.26 11.95 7.38
C ALA A 125 -2.32 13.45 7.10
N GLU A 126 -1.29 14.05 6.49
CA GLU A 126 -1.26 15.45 6.09
C GLU A 126 -2.36 15.75 5.06
N ALA A 127 -2.48 14.94 4.01
CA ALA A 127 -3.53 15.07 3.01
C ALA A 127 -4.94 14.94 3.64
N THR A 128 -5.12 13.99 4.55
CA THR A 128 -6.39 13.81 5.27
C THR A 128 -6.70 15.02 6.14
N TYR A 129 -5.72 15.58 6.85
CA TYR A 129 -5.89 16.75 7.71
C TYR A 129 -6.42 17.96 6.94
N GLU A 130 -5.86 18.24 5.78
CA GLU A 130 -6.29 19.33 4.89
C GLU A 130 -7.72 19.06 4.37
N GLN A 131 -7.97 17.84 3.94
CA GLN A 131 -9.25 17.45 3.34
C GLN A 131 -10.43 17.57 4.29
N ILE A 132 -10.27 17.18 5.57
CA ILE A 132 -11.35 17.19 6.54
C ILE A 132 -11.52 18.55 7.24
N ALA A 133 -10.77 19.59 6.84
CA ALA A 133 -10.80 20.91 7.47
C ALA A 133 -12.20 21.54 7.49
N GLY A 134 -12.99 21.31 6.44
CA GLY A 134 -14.38 21.79 6.37
C GLY A 134 -15.38 21.01 7.24
N HIS A 135 -15.00 19.83 7.75
CA HIS A 135 -15.86 18.95 8.53
C HIS A 135 -15.53 18.95 10.02
N VAL A 136 -14.25 19.11 10.38
CA VAL A 136 -13.77 19.10 11.77
C VAL A 136 -13.08 20.42 12.06
N ALA A 137 -13.76 21.32 12.75
CA ALA A 137 -13.24 22.68 13.04
C ALA A 137 -12.11 22.68 14.07
N ASP A 138 -12.21 21.85 15.13
CA ASP A 138 -11.22 21.79 16.19
C ASP A 138 -9.90 21.16 15.68
N PRO A 139 -8.75 21.86 15.79
CA PRO A 139 -7.48 21.37 15.25
C PRO A 139 -6.98 20.09 15.92
N ALA A 140 -7.26 19.87 17.21
CA ALA A 140 -6.83 18.68 17.93
C ALA A 140 -7.61 17.45 17.50
N TRP A 141 -8.93 17.56 17.37
CA TRP A 141 -9.78 16.50 16.86
C TRP A 141 -9.56 16.24 15.37
N ARG A 142 -9.28 17.29 14.59
CA ARG A 142 -8.87 17.14 13.20
C ARG A 142 -7.59 16.34 13.06
N LYS A 143 -6.58 16.66 13.90
CA LYS A 143 -5.33 15.89 13.91
C LYS A 143 -5.55 14.44 14.32
N TRP A 144 -6.36 14.20 15.35
CA TRP A 144 -6.72 12.85 15.79
C TRP A 144 -7.36 12.04 14.67
N ALA A 145 -8.34 12.61 13.94
CA ALA A 145 -9.00 11.96 12.82
C ALA A 145 -8.02 11.71 11.66
N ALA A 146 -7.19 12.70 11.32
CA ALA A 146 -6.18 12.59 10.27
C ALA A 146 -5.14 11.51 10.53
N ASP A 147 -4.72 11.34 11.78
CA ASP A 147 -3.78 10.28 12.19
C ASP A 147 -4.47 8.90 12.25
N SER A 148 -5.79 8.86 12.49
CA SER A 148 -6.56 7.62 12.65
C SER A 148 -7.06 7.04 11.31
N ILE A 149 -7.43 7.87 10.35
CA ILE A 149 -8.04 7.45 9.07
C ILE A 149 -7.09 6.58 8.23
N PRO A 150 -5.83 6.96 7.97
CA PRO A 150 -4.95 6.16 7.12
C PRO A 150 -4.70 4.73 7.62
N PRO A 151 -4.38 4.48 8.91
CA PRO A 151 -4.22 3.11 9.37
C PRO A 151 -5.52 2.30 9.31
N VAL A 152 -6.68 2.90 9.62
CA VAL A 152 -7.98 2.21 9.51
C VAL A 152 -8.30 1.87 8.05
N LEU A 153 -8.05 2.78 7.12
CA LEU A 153 -8.19 2.54 5.68
C LEU A 153 -7.35 1.33 5.24
N VAL A 154 -6.06 1.34 5.58
CA VAL A 154 -5.11 0.28 5.21
C VAL A 154 -5.54 -1.07 5.80
N GLU A 155 -5.87 -1.13 7.08
CA GLU A 155 -6.26 -2.37 7.75
C GLU A 155 -7.60 -2.91 7.24
N THR A 156 -8.55 -2.04 6.92
CA THR A 156 -9.86 -2.45 6.36
C THR A 156 -9.67 -3.07 4.97
N ILE A 157 -8.85 -2.47 4.12
CA ILE A 157 -8.53 -3.01 2.79
C ILE A 157 -7.72 -4.31 2.94
N MET A 158 -6.76 -4.37 3.86
CA MET A 158 -5.99 -5.58 4.13
C MET A 158 -6.88 -6.75 4.52
N ALA A 159 -7.83 -6.53 5.43
CA ALA A 159 -8.80 -7.53 5.84
C ALA A 159 -9.67 -8.01 4.68
N TRP A 160 -10.09 -7.10 3.79
CA TRP A 160 -10.85 -7.42 2.60
C TRP A 160 -10.04 -8.26 1.59
N LEU A 161 -8.78 -7.91 1.36
CA LEU A 161 -7.86 -8.68 0.51
C LEU A 161 -7.62 -10.09 1.08
N ASP A 162 -7.44 -10.21 2.40
CA ASP A 162 -7.21 -11.49 3.07
C ASP A 162 -8.47 -12.38 3.09
N ALA A 163 -9.66 -11.77 3.04
CA ALA A 163 -10.93 -12.48 2.89
C ALA A 163 -11.21 -12.95 1.45
N GLY A 164 -10.29 -12.71 0.50
CA GLY A 164 -10.45 -13.10 -0.90
C GLY A 164 -11.28 -12.12 -1.72
N GLN A 165 -11.30 -10.85 -1.35
CA GLN A 165 -11.95 -9.75 -2.07
C GLN A 165 -13.47 -9.96 -2.26
N PRO A 166 -14.24 -10.24 -1.20
CA PRO A 166 -15.68 -10.46 -1.33
C PRO A 166 -16.37 -9.17 -1.81
N ASP A 167 -17.33 -9.33 -2.72
CA ASP A 167 -18.21 -8.26 -3.19
C ASP A 167 -17.46 -6.96 -3.61
N PRO A 168 -16.58 -7.01 -4.63
CA PRO A 168 -15.73 -5.88 -5.00
C PRO A 168 -16.51 -4.62 -5.41
N ALA A 169 -17.77 -4.78 -5.83
CA ALA A 169 -18.59 -3.64 -6.26
C ALA A 169 -19.03 -2.74 -5.10
N THR A 170 -19.08 -3.24 -3.87
CA THR A 170 -19.58 -2.50 -2.70
C THR A 170 -18.50 -2.19 -1.66
N VAL A 171 -17.28 -2.67 -1.85
CA VAL A 171 -16.21 -2.50 -0.84
C VAL A 171 -15.89 -1.03 -0.58
N ALA A 172 -15.90 -0.17 -1.60
CA ALA A 172 -15.61 1.25 -1.45
C ALA A 172 -16.64 1.94 -0.54
N ASP A 173 -17.93 1.66 -0.73
CA ASP A 173 -19.01 2.19 0.13
C ASP A 173 -18.85 1.72 1.58
N ARG A 174 -18.48 0.46 1.79
CA ARG A 174 -18.26 -0.12 3.12
C ARG A 174 -17.06 0.53 3.83
N VAL A 175 -15.95 0.70 3.11
CA VAL A 175 -14.76 1.38 3.63
C VAL A 175 -15.09 2.83 3.95
N GLN A 176 -15.76 3.55 3.04
CA GLN A 176 -16.19 4.93 3.27
C GLN A 176 -17.07 5.06 4.52
N ALA A 177 -18.01 4.13 4.73
CA ALA A 177 -18.87 4.15 5.91
C ALA A 177 -18.06 4.05 7.21
N VAL A 178 -17.01 3.21 7.24
CA VAL A 178 -16.09 3.10 8.39
C VAL A 178 -15.33 4.41 8.61
N LEU A 179 -14.75 4.98 7.55
CA LEU A 179 -13.96 6.23 7.67
C LEU A 179 -14.82 7.42 8.10
N ARG A 180 -16.07 7.48 7.62
CA ARG A 180 -17.02 8.53 8.00
C ARG A 180 -17.31 8.52 9.49
N THR A 181 -17.39 7.37 10.15
CA THR A 181 -17.62 7.32 11.61
C THR A 181 -16.49 7.97 12.41
N ILE A 182 -15.26 7.94 11.90
CA ILE A 182 -14.12 8.62 12.55
C ILE A 182 -14.29 10.15 12.45
N ILE A 183 -14.68 10.64 11.27
CA ILE A 183 -14.92 12.08 11.06
C ILE A 183 -16.08 12.57 11.92
N GLU A 184 -17.17 11.81 11.96
CA GLU A 184 -18.34 12.11 12.80
C GLU A 184 -17.96 12.14 14.29
N ALA A 185 -17.18 11.18 14.77
CA ALA A 185 -16.68 11.15 16.15
C ALA A 185 -15.80 12.35 16.49
N ALA A 186 -14.97 12.80 15.53
CA ALA A 186 -14.13 13.98 15.69
C ALA A 186 -14.92 15.30 15.63
N HIS A 187 -16.10 15.29 15.01
CA HIS A 187 -16.98 16.47 14.91
C HIS A 187 -17.87 16.66 16.14
N GLN A 188 -18.15 15.58 16.92
CA GLN A 188 -19.04 15.65 18.06
C GLN A 188 -18.47 16.57 19.14
N ALA A 189 -19.22 17.66 19.47
CA ALA A 189 -18.89 18.43 20.65
C ALA A 189 -19.08 17.56 21.91
N PRO A 190 -18.23 17.72 22.95
CA PRO A 190 -18.43 17.02 24.21
C PRO A 190 -19.82 17.35 24.75
N ASP A 191 -20.56 16.34 25.19
CA ASP A 191 -21.83 16.54 25.88
C ASP A 191 -21.62 17.53 27.04
N PRO A 192 -22.54 18.52 27.22
CA PRO A 192 -22.46 19.42 28.36
C PRO A 192 -22.48 18.59 29.65
N PRO A 193 -21.68 18.96 30.67
CA PRO A 193 -21.64 18.23 31.92
C PRO A 193 -23.07 18.20 32.53
N PRO A 194 -23.48 17.08 33.15
CA PRO A 194 -24.81 16.96 33.73
C PRO A 194 -25.03 18.09 34.70
N SER A 195 -26.14 18.83 34.53
CA SER A 195 -26.58 19.89 35.43
C SER A 195 -26.71 19.32 36.86
N ARG A 196 -25.94 19.87 37.79
CA ARG A 196 -26.03 19.53 39.21
C ARG A 196 -27.26 20.17 39.86
#